data_f036858f0758cc25d8abff18e5380a61
#
_entry.id   f036858f0758cc25d8abff18e5380a61
#
_cell.length_a   1.000
_cell.length_b   1.000
_cell.length_c   1.000
_cell.angle_alpha   90.00
_cell.angle_beta   90.00
_cell.angle_gamma   90.00
#
_symmetry.space_group_name_H-M   'P 1'
#
loop_
_entity.id
_entity.type
_entity.pdbx_description
1 polymer ?
#
loop_
_entity_poly.entity_id
_entity_poly.type
_entity_poly.pdbx_seq_one_letter_code
_entity_poly.pdbx_strand_id
1 'polypeptide(L)'
;MKIGSSLVFGLFLSFLAPAAVDGAEAGGLRTQLGEVVIENLQIGQTYNLKELANLRLIVTNTSDYSVDLRMDILLPDSSELRKGAEPLPDTTWVSLSQNLFKLGPDEEAISDIIISIPEDDQYLGKKYQVAIWSRTLGGKGAGMFLAFGLKSRIIFTIDTVKATKSEVVTASDASVNFTLKPEEIFLDSVELGKIYDVEKKTGLVLKITNPSEHERTFKLQSLTVGNSVTTLTKGYQDTPDASYLTFSESKFVVPPAGTKTIEMYLKFPPEKEYSGKKYMFVIHAVTVDEKVTTGVYSRLYASTK
;
A
#
# COMPACT_ATOMS: atom_id res chain seq x y z
N MET A 1 39.17 -4.00 80.59
CA MET A 1 38.24 -3.07 79.99
C MET A 1 38.55 -3.07 78.46
N LYS A 2 37.82 -3.88 77.68
CA LYS A 2 38.03 -4.05 76.22
C LYS A 2 36.82 -3.45 75.52
N ILE A 3 37.07 -2.42 74.74
CA ILE A 3 36.04 -1.75 73.91
C ILE A 3 36.09 -2.46 72.57
N GLY A 4 35.02 -3.16 72.28
CA GLY A 4 34.80 -3.79 70.94
C GLY A 4 34.27 -2.78 69.97
N SER A 5 35.01 -2.60 68.85
CA SER A 5 34.59 -1.79 67.72
C SER A 5 33.82 -2.69 66.72
N SER A 6 32.51 -2.44 66.61
CA SER A 6 31.67 -3.13 65.59
C SER A 6 31.79 -2.38 64.25
N LEU A 7 32.37 -3.03 63.24
CA LEU A 7 32.43 -2.54 61.87
C LEU A 7 31.13 -2.92 61.18
N VAL A 8 30.26 -1.95 60.88
CA VAL A 8 29.07 -2.14 60.06
C VAL A 8 29.46 -2.01 58.60
N PHE A 9 29.45 -3.12 57.88
CA PHE A 9 29.65 -3.16 56.45
C PHE A 9 28.36 -2.83 55.75
N GLY A 10 28.20 -1.58 55.26
CA GLY A 10 27.07 -1.17 54.47
C GLY A 10 27.22 -1.68 53.03
N LEU A 11 26.37 -2.62 52.66
CA LEU A 11 26.28 -3.11 51.28
C LEU A 11 25.50 -2.09 50.43
N PHE A 12 26.22 -1.27 49.63
CA PHE A 12 25.61 -0.43 48.64
C PHE A 12 25.18 -1.28 47.44
N LEU A 13 23.89 -1.59 47.35
CA LEU A 13 23.28 -2.20 46.17
C LEU A 13 23.01 -1.09 45.15
N SER A 14 23.96 -0.93 44.19
CA SER A 14 23.73 -0.05 43.04
C SER A 14 22.71 -0.69 42.11
N PHE A 15 21.49 -0.20 42.13
CA PHE A 15 20.51 -0.47 41.08
C PHE A 15 21.02 0.21 39.78
N LEU A 16 21.60 -0.55 38.85
CA LEU A 16 21.68 -0.16 37.46
C LEU A 16 20.26 -0.25 36.90
N ALA A 17 19.61 0.88 36.71
CA ALA A 17 18.43 0.97 35.86
C ALA A 17 18.88 0.60 34.43
N PRO A 18 18.16 -0.28 33.71
CA PRO A 18 18.44 -0.49 32.30
C PRO A 18 18.20 0.84 31.58
N ALA A 19 19.24 1.38 30.94
CA ALA A 19 19.09 2.47 30.01
C ALA A 19 18.11 1.97 28.93
N ALA A 20 16.96 2.62 28.84
CA ALA A 20 16.09 2.46 27.70
C ALA A 20 16.94 2.85 26.48
N VAL A 21 17.24 1.87 25.64
CA VAL A 21 17.79 2.15 24.29
C VAL A 21 16.58 2.72 23.54
N ASP A 22 16.52 4.04 23.49
CA ASP A 22 15.67 4.71 22.50
C ASP A 22 16.13 4.17 21.12
N GLY A 23 15.30 3.30 20.55
CA GLY A 23 15.47 2.87 19.18
C GLY A 23 15.39 4.14 18.33
N ALA A 24 16.52 4.56 17.75
CA ALA A 24 16.53 5.61 16.76
C ALA A 24 15.60 5.15 15.63
N GLU A 25 14.41 5.75 15.53
CA GLU A 25 13.59 5.62 14.34
C GLU A 25 14.45 6.11 13.19
N ALA A 26 14.74 5.24 12.23
CA ALA A 26 15.47 5.60 11.05
C ALA A 26 14.56 6.52 10.23
N GLY A 27 14.75 7.83 10.35
CA GLY A 27 14.06 8.83 9.56
C GLY A 27 14.15 8.50 8.07
N GLY A 28 13.14 8.86 7.28
CA GLY A 28 13.10 8.54 5.85
C GLY A 28 11.94 9.21 5.13
N LEU A 29 11.49 8.58 4.07
CA LEU A 29 10.31 8.98 3.32
C LEU A 29 9.17 7.98 3.54
N ARG A 30 7.94 8.48 3.56
CA ARG A 30 6.73 7.67 3.59
C ARG A 30 5.78 8.12 2.48
N THR A 31 5.08 7.19 1.86
CA THR A 31 3.98 7.48 0.93
C THR A 31 2.78 6.58 1.23
N GLN A 32 1.58 7.10 0.98
CA GLN A 32 0.36 6.30 1.02
C GLN A 32 0.13 5.56 -0.32
N LEU A 33 0.75 6.04 -1.40
CA LEU A 33 0.66 5.45 -2.73
C LEU A 33 1.80 4.44 -2.95
N GLY A 34 1.61 3.20 -2.54
CA GLY A 34 2.52 2.10 -2.88
C GLY A 34 2.28 1.60 -4.30
N GLU A 35 1.04 1.32 -4.63
CA GLU A 35 0.60 0.84 -5.95
C GLU A 35 -0.87 1.21 -6.20
N VAL A 36 -1.18 1.54 -7.45
CA VAL A 36 -2.55 1.78 -7.92
C VAL A 36 -2.77 1.09 -9.26
N VAL A 37 -3.98 0.54 -9.44
CA VAL A 37 -4.44 -0.01 -10.72
C VAL A 37 -5.65 0.78 -11.18
N ILE A 38 -5.61 1.25 -12.44
CA ILE A 38 -6.69 2.01 -13.09
C ILE A 38 -7.06 1.24 -14.35
N GLU A 39 -8.34 0.95 -14.52
CA GLU A 39 -8.81 0.14 -15.64
C GLU A 39 -9.66 0.95 -16.61
N ASN A 40 -9.67 0.51 -17.87
CA ASN A 40 -10.57 1.00 -18.92
C ASN A 40 -10.37 2.48 -19.30
N LEU A 41 -9.12 2.96 -19.29
CA LEU A 41 -8.81 4.29 -19.81
C LEU A 41 -8.97 4.31 -21.36
N GLN A 42 -9.37 5.45 -21.91
CA GLN A 42 -9.59 5.62 -23.34
C GLN A 42 -8.36 6.22 -24.02
N ILE A 43 -8.08 5.79 -25.25
CA ILE A 43 -7.09 6.44 -26.12
C ILE A 43 -7.51 7.88 -26.44
N GLY A 44 -6.54 8.76 -26.72
CA GLY A 44 -6.79 10.17 -27.03
C GLY A 44 -7.26 11.02 -25.85
N GLN A 45 -7.20 10.51 -24.63
CA GLN A 45 -7.68 11.21 -23.44
C GLN A 45 -6.53 11.53 -22.47
N THR A 46 -6.73 12.61 -21.70
CA THR A 46 -5.85 13.00 -20.60
C THR A 46 -6.63 12.90 -19.28
N TYR A 47 -6.06 12.22 -18.31
CA TYR A 47 -6.64 11.98 -17.00
C TYR A 47 -5.78 12.59 -15.91
N ASN A 48 -6.35 13.49 -15.12
CA ASN A 48 -5.76 13.90 -13.85
C ASN A 48 -6.29 12.95 -12.77
N LEU A 49 -5.40 12.17 -12.13
CA LEU A 49 -5.82 11.16 -11.15
C LEU A 49 -6.44 11.76 -9.90
N LYS A 50 -6.16 13.02 -9.58
CA LYS A 50 -6.88 13.75 -8.53
C LYS A 50 -8.35 13.94 -8.90
N GLU A 51 -8.63 14.31 -10.14
CA GLU A 51 -10.00 14.55 -10.63
C GLU A 51 -10.72 13.23 -10.88
N LEU A 52 -10.00 12.27 -11.52
CA LEU A 52 -10.54 10.95 -11.85
C LEU A 52 -10.85 10.13 -10.59
N ALA A 53 -10.00 10.24 -9.57
CA ALA A 53 -9.93 9.24 -8.52
C ALA A 53 -9.68 9.85 -7.12
N ASN A 54 -9.63 11.16 -6.99
CA ASN A 54 -9.10 11.87 -5.83
C ASN A 54 -7.73 11.32 -5.35
N LEU A 55 -6.94 10.82 -6.29
CA LEU A 55 -5.65 10.19 -6.04
C LEU A 55 -4.53 11.18 -6.31
N ARG A 56 -3.77 11.50 -5.28
CA ARG A 56 -2.54 12.29 -5.36
C ARG A 56 -1.35 11.49 -4.89
N LEU A 57 -0.19 11.78 -5.43
CA LEU A 57 1.06 11.32 -4.84
C LEU A 57 1.40 12.22 -3.66
N ILE A 58 1.35 11.64 -2.45
CA ILE A 58 1.73 12.30 -1.22
C ILE A 58 2.94 11.58 -0.66
N VAL A 59 4.03 12.33 -0.44
CA VAL A 59 5.27 11.82 0.16
C VAL A 59 5.61 12.68 1.37
N THR A 60 5.68 12.07 2.54
CA THR A 60 6.00 12.71 3.81
C THR A 60 7.48 12.50 4.14
N ASN A 61 8.16 13.57 4.55
CA ASN A 61 9.48 13.47 5.17
C ASN A 61 9.34 13.05 6.63
N THR A 62 9.74 11.82 6.98
CA THR A 62 9.70 11.31 8.34
C THR A 62 11.01 11.46 9.10
N SER A 63 12.00 12.18 8.53
CA SER A 63 13.24 12.51 9.22
C SER A 63 13.08 13.76 10.09
N ASP A 64 13.98 13.96 11.04
CA ASP A 64 14.06 15.11 11.92
C ASP A 64 14.79 16.33 11.29
N TYR A 65 15.12 16.23 10.00
CA TYR A 65 15.82 17.30 9.25
C TYR A 65 15.14 17.57 7.89
N SER A 66 15.44 18.75 7.35
CA SER A 66 14.92 19.13 6.03
C SER A 66 15.61 18.36 4.90
N VAL A 67 14.83 17.94 3.90
CA VAL A 67 15.31 17.24 2.71
C VAL A 67 14.85 17.93 1.43
N ASP A 68 15.69 17.90 0.40
CA ASP A 68 15.28 18.20 -0.96
C ASP A 68 14.78 16.90 -1.59
N LEU A 69 13.52 16.86 -2.01
CA LEU A 69 12.85 15.68 -2.61
C LEU A 69 12.69 15.89 -4.11
N ARG A 70 13.02 14.85 -4.88
CA ARG A 70 12.74 14.76 -6.31
C ARG A 70 11.89 13.53 -6.61
N MET A 71 10.93 13.69 -7.50
CA MET A 71 10.08 12.63 -8.04
C MET A 71 10.35 12.48 -9.53
N ASP A 72 10.77 11.29 -9.97
CA ASP A 72 11.08 10.97 -11.36
C ASP A 72 10.15 9.86 -11.87
N ILE A 73 9.69 9.99 -13.12
CA ILE A 73 8.96 8.93 -13.81
C ILE A 73 9.99 7.93 -14.36
N LEU A 74 9.84 6.66 -14.00
CA LEU A 74 10.74 5.58 -14.43
C LEU A 74 9.96 4.47 -15.13
N LEU A 75 10.55 3.94 -16.17
CA LEU A 75 10.11 2.67 -16.75
C LEU A 75 10.56 1.53 -15.82
N PRO A 76 9.68 0.56 -15.51
CA PRO A 76 10.05 -0.60 -14.73
C PRO A 76 10.97 -1.53 -15.53
N ASP A 77 11.89 -2.18 -14.83
CA ASP A 77 12.65 -3.29 -15.40
C ASP A 77 11.73 -4.49 -15.64
N SER A 78 12.12 -5.41 -16.53
CA SER A 78 11.32 -6.59 -16.86
C SER A 78 10.99 -7.47 -15.63
N SER A 79 11.86 -7.50 -14.64
CA SER A 79 11.65 -8.21 -13.36
C SER A 79 10.67 -7.50 -12.41
N GLU A 80 10.41 -6.22 -12.61
CA GLU A 80 9.48 -5.42 -11.81
C GLU A 80 8.07 -5.39 -12.41
N LEU A 81 7.92 -5.85 -13.66
CA LEU A 81 6.63 -5.87 -14.34
C LEU A 81 5.64 -6.84 -13.69
N ARG A 82 4.42 -6.41 -13.54
CA ARG A 82 3.31 -7.25 -13.12
C ARG A 82 2.80 -8.10 -14.27
N LYS A 83 2.20 -9.22 -13.93
CA LYS A 83 1.68 -10.19 -14.92
C LYS A 83 0.79 -9.50 -15.95
N GLY A 84 1.16 -9.62 -17.20
CA GLY A 84 0.42 -9.06 -18.33
C GLY A 84 0.58 -7.55 -18.53
N ALA A 85 1.41 -6.88 -17.73
CA ALA A 85 1.75 -5.49 -17.95
C ALA A 85 2.99 -5.35 -18.84
N GLU A 86 3.00 -4.31 -19.67
CA GLU A 86 4.12 -3.85 -20.49
C GLU A 86 4.66 -2.53 -19.91
N PRO A 87 5.95 -2.19 -20.06
CA PRO A 87 6.42 -0.86 -19.74
C PRO A 87 5.74 0.17 -20.64
N LEU A 88 5.57 1.40 -20.16
CA LEU A 88 5.07 2.48 -21.02
C LEU A 88 5.94 2.61 -22.28
N PRO A 89 5.33 2.82 -23.45
CA PRO A 89 6.09 3.12 -24.68
C PRO A 89 6.90 4.42 -24.56
N ASP A 90 6.38 5.40 -23.85
CA ASP A 90 7.00 6.71 -23.64
C ASP A 90 6.64 7.23 -22.25
N THR A 91 7.65 7.66 -21.48
CA THR A 91 7.45 8.26 -20.14
C THR A 91 6.66 9.57 -20.16
N THR A 92 6.60 10.25 -21.30
CA THR A 92 5.83 11.50 -21.48
C THR A 92 4.32 11.30 -21.33
N TRP A 93 3.82 10.06 -21.38
CA TRP A 93 2.41 9.76 -21.12
C TRP A 93 2.03 10.02 -19.65
N VAL A 94 3.01 10.02 -18.75
CA VAL A 94 2.78 10.28 -17.34
C VAL A 94 3.58 11.49 -16.92
N SER A 95 2.93 12.42 -16.26
CA SER A 95 3.56 13.63 -15.75
C SER A 95 3.08 13.93 -14.32
N LEU A 96 3.84 14.78 -13.64
CA LEU A 96 3.55 15.25 -12.28
C LEU A 96 3.33 16.76 -12.32
N SER A 97 2.35 17.26 -11.56
CA SER A 97 2.10 18.72 -11.47
C SER A 97 3.30 19.45 -10.85
N GLN A 98 4.02 18.79 -9.94
CA GLN A 98 5.27 19.25 -9.36
C GLN A 98 6.15 18.04 -9.01
N ASN A 99 7.46 18.15 -9.24
CA ASN A 99 8.39 17.04 -9.05
C ASN A 99 9.62 17.37 -8.20
N LEU A 100 9.74 18.63 -7.73
CA LEU A 100 10.81 19.09 -6.84
C LEU A 100 10.21 19.80 -5.63
N PHE A 101 10.63 19.39 -4.44
CA PHE A 101 10.13 19.92 -3.18
C PHE A 101 11.28 20.11 -2.19
N LYS A 102 11.10 21.04 -1.28
CA LYS A 102 11.92 21.18 -0.08
C LYS A 102 11.01 20.96 1.12
N LEU A 103 11.30 19.93 1.91
CA LEU A 103 10.45 19.47 2.99
C LEU A 103 11.18 19.57 4.32
N GLY A 104 10.59 20.26 5.29
CA GLY A 104 10.96 20.15 6.70
C GLY A 104 10.53 18.80 7.29
N PRO A 105 10.88 18.54 8.57
CA PRO A 105 10.38 17.39 9.30
C PRO A 105 8.84 17.32 9.26
N ASP A 106 8.29 16.14 9.05
CA ASP A 106 6.86 15.84 8.95
C ASP A 106 6.08 16.61 7.86
N GLU A 107 6.77 17.36 6.98
CA GLU A 107 6.13 18.03 5.86
C GLU A 107 5.85 17.06 4.69
N GLU A 108 4.81 17.40 3.91
CA GLU A 108 4.32 16.61 2.79
C GLU A 108 4.59 17.28 1.44
N ALA A 109 5.13 16.52 0.50
CA ALA A 109 5.11 16.84 -0.92
C ALA A 109 3.83 16.27 -1.53
N ILE A 110 3.05 17.12 -2.19
CA ILE A 110 1.80 16.73 -2.86
C ILE A 110 1.93 17.02 -4.35
N SER A 111 1.73 16.01 -5.18
CA SER A 111 1.74 16.14 -6.63
C SER A 111 0.56 15.43 -7.27
N ASP A 112 -0.09 16.11 -8.21
CA ASP A 112 -1.11 15.47 -9.05
C ASP A 112 -0.41 14.62 -10.12
N ILE A 113 -0.97 13.47 -10.43
CA ILE A 113 -0.50 12.54 -11.45
C ILE A 113 -1.41 12.70 -12.66
N ILE A 114 -0.81 12.94 -13.82
CA ILE A 114 -1.53 13.14 -15.08
C ILE A 114 -1.11 12.04 -16.05
N ILE A 115 -2.08 11.33 -16.63
CA ILE A 115 -1.87 10.30 -17.65
C ILE A 115 -2.48 10.79 -18.95
N SER A 116 -1.68 10.94 -19.99
CA SER A 116 -2.09 11.35 -21.35
C SER A 116 -1.86 10.21 -22.32
N ILE A 117 -2.91 9.61 -22.84
CA ILE A 117 -2.85 8.46 -23.74
C ILE A 117 -2.99 8.95 -25.17
N PRO A 118 -2.04 8.67 -26.07
CA PRO A 118 -2.17 9.03 -27.49
C PRO A 118 -3.40 8.40 -28.13
N GLU A 119 -3.94 9.06 -29.17
CA GLU A 119 -5.03 8.52 -29.96
C GLU A 119 -4.48 7.58 -31.05
N ASP A 120 -4.23 6.31 -30.65
CA ASP A 120 -3.75 5.27 -31.56
C ASP A 120 -4.36 3.92 -31.16
N ASP A 121 -5.02 3.27 -32.10
CA ASP A 121 -5.74 2.02 -31.91
C ASP A 121 -4.81 0.84 -31.53
N GLN A 122 -3.49 0.94 -31.79
CA GLN A 122 -2.51 -0.09 -31.37
C GLN A 122 -2.45 -0.26 -29.84
N TYR A 123 -2.92 0.70 -29.07
CA TYR A 123 -2.91 0.69 -27.60
C TYR A 123 -4.17 0.08 -26.98
N LEU A 124 -5.21 -0.18 -27.76
CA LEU A 124 -6.45 -0.78 -27.28
C LEU A 124 -6.20 -2.14 -26.63
N GLY A 125 -6.81 -2.37 -25.45
CA GLY A 125 -6.67 -3.60 -24.67
C GLY A 125 -5.31 -3.81 -24.01
N LYS A 126 -4.39 -2.86 -24.12
CA LYS A 126 -3.06 -2.94 -23.51
C LYS A 126 -3.10 -2.60 -22.03
N LYS A 127 -2.18 -3.21 -21.27
CA LYS A 127 -1.95 -2.95 -19.86
C LYS A 127 -0.53 -2.42 -19.68
N TYR A 128 -0.42 -1.23 -19.15
CA TYR A 128 0.87 -0.55 -18.96
C TYR A 128 1.22 -0.39 -17.49
N GLN A 129 2.52 -0.38 -17.22
CA GLN A 129 3.07 -0.11 -15.90
C GLN A 129 4.14 0.96 -15.97
N VAL A 130 4.13 1.86 -14.98
CA VAL A 130 5.14 2.89 -14.77
C VAL A 130 5.41 3.02 -13.28
N ALA A 131 6.60 3.49 -12.90
CA ALA A 131 6.94 3.80 -11.53
C ALA A 131 7.22 5.29 -11.35
N ILE A 132 6.85 5.84 -10.19
CA ILE A 132 7.29 7.15 -9.75
C ILE A 132 8.32 6.93 -8.64
N TRP A 133 9.54 7.39 -8.85
CA TRP A 133 10.62 7.28 -7.89
C TRP A 133 10.78 8.59 -7.12
N SER A 134 10.33 8.58 -5.88
CA SER A 134 10.50 9.68 -4.94
C SER A 134 11.79 9.47 -4.15
N ARG A 135 12.73 10.40 -4.24
CA ARG A 135 14.05 10.28 -3.60
C ARG A 135 14.54 11.60 -3.02
N THR A 136 15.29 11.50 -1.94
CA THR A 136 16.03 12.66 -1.42
C THR A 136 17.23 12.95 -2.30
N LEU A 137 17.45 14.24 -2.56
CA LEU A 137 18.68 14.72 -3.18
C LEU A 137 19.73 14.90 -2.08
N GLY A 138 20.97 14.46 -2.32
CA GLY A 138 22.05 14.60 -1.35
C GLY A 138 22.27 16.06 -0.95
N GLY A 139 22.38 16.33 0.37
CA GLY A 139 22.66 17.66 0.90
C GLY A 139 24.09 18.10 0.60
N LYS A 140 24.27 19.40 0.39
CA LYS A 140 25.62 20.03 0.30
C LYS A 140 26.21 20.18 1.72
N GLY A 141 26.86 19.13 2.23
CA GLY A 141 27.51 19.16 3.53
C GLY A 141 28.60 18.08 3.65
N ALA A 142 29.65 18.32 4.41
CA ALA A 142 30.73 17.39 4.70
C ALA A 142 30.25 16.37 5.74
N GLY A 143 29.56 15.30 5.29
CA GLY A 143 29.08 14.21 6.16
C GLY A 143 28.53 13.05 5.35
N MET A 144 28.35 11.88 5.99
CA MET A 144 27.71 10.73 5.38
C MET A 144 26.20 11.04 5.21
N PHE A 145 25.75 11.13 3.97
CA PHE A 145 24.35 11.39 3.63
C PHE A 145 23.65 10.04 3.37
N LEU A 146 22.63 9.73 4.14
CA LEU A 146 21.71 8.64 3.83
C LEU A 146 20.72 9.15 2.79
N ALA A 147 20.75 8.58 1.59
CA ALA A 147 19.77 8.84 0.57
C ALA A 147 18.58 7.89 0.76
N PHE A 148 17.38 8.45 0.91
CA PHE A 148 16.14 7.69 0.97
C PHE A 148 15.44 7.74 -0.39
N GLY A 149 14.77 6.64 -0.73
CA GLY A 149 13.98 6.57 -1.94
C GLY A 149 12.88 5.52 -1.82
N LEU A 150 11.74 5.81 -2.41
CA LEU A 150 10.61 4.89 -2.51
C LEU A 150 10.03 4.95 -3.91
N LYS A 151 9.47 3.81 -4.36
CA LYS A 151 8.80 3.69 -5.65
C LYS A 151 7.30 3.54 -5.43
N SER A 152 6.51 4.40 -6.06
CA SER A 152 5.07 4.25 -6.23
C SER A 152 4.79 3.68 -7.61
N ARG A 153 3.98 2.63 -7.72
CA ARG A 153 3.68 1.97 -8.98
C ARG A 153 2.30 2.35 -9.47
N ILE A 154 2.20 2.68 -10.74
CA ILE A 154 0.94 2.94 -11.43
C ILE A 154 0.80 1.89 -12.53
N ILE A 155 -0.32 1.18 -12.52
CA ILE A 155 -0.70 0.23 -13.54
C ILE A 155 -2.03 0.71 -14.11
N PHE A 156 -2.15 0.73 -15.43
CA PHE A 156 -3.42 1.05 -16.05
C PHE A 156 -3.68 0.19 -17.29
N THR A 157 -4.95 -0.07 -17.56
CA THR A 157 -5.41 -0.74 -18.77
C THR A 157 -6.11 0.26 -19.66
N ILE A 158 -5.91 0.10 -20.96
CA ILE A 158 -6.66 0.81 -21.99
C ILE A 158 -7.83 -0.08 -22.40
N ASP A 159 -9.00 0.53 -22.58
CA ASP A 159 -10.19 -0.20 -23.00
C ASP A 159 -9.94 -0.91 -24.35
N THR A 160 -10.65 -1.98 -24.55
CA THR A 160 -10.61 -2.75 -25.82
C THR A 160 -11.41 -2.09 -26.94
N VAL A 161 -12.28 -1.15 -26.59
CA VAL A 161 -13.19 -0.46 -27.51
C VAL A 161 -12.97 1.05 -27.39
N LYS A 162 -12.85 1.71 -28.53
CA LYS A 162 -12.80 3.18 -28.60
C LYS A 162 -14.16 3.76 -28.22
N ALA A 163 -14.19 4.64 -27.21
CA ALA A 163 -15.40 5.32 -26.84
C ALA A 163 -15.91 6.21 -27.98
N THR A 164 -17.21 6.15 -28.24
CA THR A 164 -17.84 7.14 -29.09
C THR A 164 -17.88 8.49 -28.36
N LYS A 165 -17.84 9.61 -29.08
CA LYS A 165 -17.77 10.98 -28.53
C LYS A 165 -18.82 11.29 -27.45
N SER A 166 -19.88 10.48 -27.33
CA SER A 166 -20.96 10.61 -26.35
C SER A 166 -20.69 9.94 -24.99
N GLU A 167 -19.61 9.13 -24.91
CA GLU A 167 -19.31 8.28 -23.74
C GLU A 167 -18.05 8.73 -22.96
N VAL A 168 -17.54 9.92 -23.25
CA VAL A 168 -16.39 10.46 -22.51
C VAL A 168 -16.80 10.62 -21.03
N VAL A 169 -16.14 9.84 -20.18
CA VAL A 169 -16.34 9.86 -18.73
C VAL A 169 -16.02 11.26 -18.22
N THR A 170 -17.04 11.97 -17.76
CA THR A 170 -16.81 13.18 -16.97
C THR A 170 -16.25 12.78 -15.61
N ALA A 171 -15.33 13.57 -15.08
CA ALA A 171 -14.62 13.34 -13.81
C ALA A 171 -15.51 13.03 -12.59
N SER A 172 -16.82 13.31 -12.67
CA SER A 172 -17.80 13.03 -11.62
C SER A 172 -18.13 11.54 -11.45
N ASP A 173 -17.85 10.69 -12.46
CA ASP A 173 -18.33 9.30 -12.47
C ASP A 173 -17.27 8.27 -12.04
N ALA A 174 -16.02 8.69 -11.86
CA ALA A 174 -14.89 7.79 -11.58
C ALA A 174 -14.07 8.27 -10.38
N SER A 175 -14.64 8.28 -9.19
CA SER A 175 -13.89 8.66 -7.99
C SER A 175 -13.36 7.42 -7.24
N VAL A 176 -12.04 7.24 -7.18
CA VAL A 176 -11.33 6.20 -6.36
C VAL A 176 -11.25 6.62 -4.89
N ASN A 177 -12.13 7.48 -4.45
CA ASN A 177 -12.08 7.98 -3.10
C ASN A 177 -12.69 6.97 -2.12
N PHE A 178 -12.00 5.85 -1.86
CA PHE A 178 -12.35 4.96 -0.75
C PHE A 178 -11.09 4.43 -0.07
N THR A 179 -11.24 4.03 1.17
CA THR A 179 -10.12 3.50 1.97
C THR A 179 -10.43 2.11 2.47
N LEU A 180 -9.39 1.28 2.53
CA LEU A 180 -9.40 -0.04 3.16
C LEU A 180 -8.43 0.00 4.34
N LYS A 181 -8.94 -0.19 5.56
CA LYS A 181 -8.12 -0.18 6.79
C LYS A 181 -8.42 -1.42 7.64
N PRO A 182 -7.46 -1.94 8.38
CA PRO A 182 -6.05 -1.55 8.41
C PRO A 182 -5.32 -1.96 7.13
N GLU A 183 -4.16 -1.35 6.85
CA GLU A 183 -3.32 -1.68 5.69
C GLU A 183 -2.57 -3.00 5.88
N GLU A 184 -2.25 -3.32 7.14
CA GLU A 184 -1.55 -4.55 7.52
C GLU A 184 -2.15 -5.16 8.77
N ILE A 185 -2.24 -6.49 8.79
CA ILE A 185 -2.79 -7.29 9.90
C ILE A 185 -1.82 -8.41 10.18
N PHE A 186 -1.45 -8.60 11.44
CA PHE A 186 -0.54 -9.68 11.87
C PHE A 186 -1.28 -10.67 12.74
N LEU A 187 -1.23 -11.95 12.36
CA LEU A 187 -1.88 -13.06 13.06
C LEU A 187 -0.85 -14.13 13.40
N ASP A 188 -0.40 -14.12 14.65
CA ASP A 188 0.61 -15.05 15.11
C ASP A 188 0.04 -16.31 15.74
N SER A 189 0.84 -17.39 15.69
CA SER A 189 0.55 -18.65 16.36
C SER A 189 -0.75 -19.30 15.88
N VAL A 190 -0.98 -19.34 14.58
CA VAL A 190 -2.12 -19.99 13.94
C VAL A 190 -1.94 -21.52 13.98
N GLU A 191 -2.87 -22.23 14.59
CA GLU A 191 -2.90 -23.68 14.60
C GLU A 191 -3.60 -24.22 13.34
N LEU A 192 -3.01 -25.22 12.73
CA LEU A 192 -3.56 -25.84 11.53
C LEU A 192 -4.90 -26.53 11.80
N GLY A 193 -5.79 -26.52 10.83
CA GLY A 193 -7.13 -27.12 10.92
C GLY A 193 -8.16 -26.31 11.71
N LYS A 194 -7.76 -25.25 12.43
CA LYS A 194 -8.66 -24.38 13.20
C LYS A 194 -9.09 -23.15 12.39
N ILE A 195 -10.32 -22.71 12.61
CA ILE A 195 -10.85 -21.44 12.07
C ILE A 195 -10.52 -20.33 13.09
N TYR A 196 -9.91 -19.27 12.61
CA TYR A 196 -9.63 -18.07 13.37
C TYR A 196 -10.51 -16.91 12.89
N ASP A 197 -11.27 -16.36 13.80
CA ASP A 197 -11.88 -15.05 13.64
C ASP A 197 -10.76 -14.02 13.89
N VAL A 198 -10.41 -13.29 12.85
CA VAL A 198 -9.25 -12.37 12.88
C VAL A 198 -9.49 -11.23 13.87
N GLU A 199 -10.71 -10.69 13.94
CA GLU A 199 -11.05 -9.63 14.89
C GLU A 199 -10.89 -10.10 16.34
N LYS A 200 -11.44 -11.26 16.70
CA LYS A 200 -11.30 -11.81 18.05
C LYS A 200 -9.85 -12.09 18.45
N LYS A 201 -9.00 -12.42 17.47
CA LYS A 201 -7.61 -12.76 17.73
C LYS A 201 -6.69 -11.54 17.79
N THR A 202 -6.95 -10.50 16.99
CA THR A 202 -6.07 -9.33 16.82
C THR A 202 -6.65 -8.03 17.36
N GLY A 203 -7.96 -7.97 17.59
CA GLY A 203 -8.70 -6.73 17.86
C GLY A 203 -8.90 -5.84 16.62
N LEU A 204 -8.48 -6.31 15.42
CA LEU A 204 -8.55 -5.57 14.17
C LEU A 204 -9.66 -6.11 13.28
N VAL A 205 -10.46 -5.21 12.73
CA VAL A 205 -11.53 -5.51 11.78
C VAL A 205 -11.30 -4.72 10.49
N LEU A 206 -11.62 -5.34 9.35
CA LEU A 206 -11.50 -4.69 8.07
C LEU A 206 -12.62 -3.65 7.89
N LYS A 207 -12.25 -2.42 7.51
CA LYS A 207 -13.17 -1.32 7.28
C LYS A 207 -12.98 -0.75 5.88
N ILE A 208 -14.08 -0.62 5.14
CA ILE A 208 -14.13 0.09 3.87
C ILE A 208 -14.93 1.35 4.06
N THR A 209 -14.32 2.50 3.79
CA THR A 209 -14.98 3.81 3.90
C THR A 209 -15.17 4.38 2.50
N ASN A 210 -16.40 4.77 2.19
CA ASN A 210 -16.79 5.47 0.98
C ASN A 210 -17.02 6.96 1.30
N PRO A 211 -16.06 7.85 1.04
CA PRO A 211 -16.23 9.28 1.31
C PRO A 211 -16.99 10.03 0.19
N SER A 212 -17.40 9.33 -0.86
CA SER A 212 -18.16 9.97 -1.97
C SER A 212 -19.59 10.33 -1.58
N GLU A 213 -20.22 11.20 -2.38
CA GLU A 213 -21.62 11.59 -2.23
C GLU A 213 -22.62 10.56 -2.76
N HIS A 214 -22.13 9.47 -3.39
CA HIS A 214 -22.93 8.40 -3.97
C HIS A 214 -22.65 7.07 -3.27
N GLU A 215 -23.66 6.20 -3.21
CA GLU A 215 -23.43 4.82 -2.77
C GLU A 215 -22.54 4.07 -3.77
N ARG A 216 -21.77 3.11 -3.28
CA ARG A 216 -20.88 2.30 -4.10
C ARG A 216 -20.98 0.85 -3.76
N THR A 217 -20.92 0.03 -4.79
CA THR A 217 -20.79 -1.41 -4.65
C THR A 217 -19.33 -1.80 -4.67
N PHE A 218 -18.92 -2.59 -3.69
CA PHE A 218 -17.57 -3.12 -3.57
C PHE A 218 -17.56 -4.64 -3.71
N LYS A 219 -16.49 -5.15 -4.29
CA LYS A 219 -16.12 -6.56 -4.25
C LYS A 219 -14.84 -6.71 -3.44
N LEU A 220 -14.82 -7.64 -2.50
CA LEU A 220 -13.68 -7.98 -1.66
C LEU A 220 -13.23 -9.39 -1.98
N GLN A 221 -11.94 -9.60 -2.15
CA GLN A 221 -11.38 -10.91 -2.46
C GLN A 221 -10.00 -11.06 -1.80
N SER A 222 -9.71 -12.29 -1.38
CA SER A 222 -8.37 -12.72 -1.01
C SER A 222 -7.62 -13.14 -2.26
N LEU A 223 -6.36 -12.75 -2.37
CA LEU A 223 -5.47 -13.09 -3.47
C LEU A 223 -4.16 -13.67 -2.93
N THR A 224 -3.53 -14.52 -3.73
CA THR A 224 -2.10 -14.82 -3.54
C THR A 224 -1.28 -13.61 -3.99
N VAL A 225 -0.06 -13.47 -3.49
CA VAL A 225 0.86 -12.42 -3.96
C VAL A 225 1.11 -12.55 -5.46
N GLY A 226 1.26 -13.79 -5.95
CA GLY A 226 1.45 -14.05 -7.38
C GLY A 226 0.29 -13.61 -8.28
N ASN A 227 -0.93 -13.56 -7.74
CA ASN A 227 -2.14 -13.09 -8.45
C ASN A 227 -2.53 -11.65 -8.10
N SER A 228 -1.70 -10.96 -7.34
CA SER A 228 -1.89 -9.57 -6.93
C SER A 228 -0.84 -8.67 -7.56
N VAL A 229 -0.99 -7.38 -7.33
CA VAL A 229 -0.03 -6.35 -7.71
C VAL A 229 0.95 -6.03 -6.55
N THR A 230 0.85 -6.76 -5.43
CA THR A 230 1.63 -6.55 -4.21
C THR A 230 2.97 -7.30 -4.28
N THR A 231 4.00 -6.79 -3.63
CA THR A 231 5.30 -7.47 -3.51
C THR A 231 5.33 -8.32 -2.24
N LEU A 232 5.89 -9.52 -2.35
CA LEU A 232 6.07 -10.41 -1.20
C LEU A 232 7.02 -9.78 -0.17
N THR A 233 6.57 -9.69 1.08
CA THR A 233 7.38 -9.16 2.17
C THR A 233 8.49 -10.13 2.56
N LYS A 234 9.70 -9.62 2.75
CA LYS A 234 10.86 -10.43 3.15
C LYS A 234 10.57 -11.24 4.42
N GLY A 235 10.86 -12.53 4.36
CA GLY A 235 10.64 -13.47 5.48
C GLY A 235 9.26 -14.13 5.49
N TYR A 236 8.38 -13.78 4.54
CA TYR A 236 7.11 -14.44 4.32
C TYR A 236 7.13 -15.23 3.02
N GLN A 237 6.25 -16.22 2.92
CA GLN A 237 5.94 -16.97 1.71
C GLN A 237 4.58 -16.51 1.17
N ASP A 238 4.38 -16.66 -0.13
CA ASP A 238 3.04 -16.48 -0.70
C ASP A 238 2.08 -17.53 -0.13
N THR A 239 0.83 -17.17 0.11
CA THR A 239 -0.15 -18.17 0.52
C THR A 239 -0.32 -19.23 -0.56
N PRO A 240 -0.36 -20.52 -0.21
CA PRO A 240 -0.60 -21.59 -1.18
C PRO A 240 -1.96 -21.48 -1.85
N ASP A 241 -2.95 -21.01 -1.09
CA ASP A 241 -4.32 -20.85 -1.55
C ASP A 241 -4.95 -19.61 -0.88
N ALA A 242 -5.43 -18.69 -1.71
CA ALA A 242 -6.12 -17.49 -1.25
C ALA A 242 -7.43 -17.78 -0.51
N SER A 243 -8.06 -18.93 -0.78
CA SER A 243 -9.33 -19.35 -0.16
C SER A 243 -9.22 -19.67 1.34
N TYR A 244 -8.00 -19.80 1.87
CA TYR A 244 -7.79 -19.96 3.32
C TYR A 244 -8.20 -18.72 4.12
N LEU A 245 -8.23 -17.55 3.47
CA LEU A 245 -8.77 -16.31 4.05
C LEU A 245 -10.13 -16.00 3.39
N THR A 246 -11.17 -15.96 4.22
CA THR A 246 -12.55 -15.70 3.80
C THR A 246 -13.13 -14.48 4.52
N PHE A 247 -14.20 -13.93 3.98
CA PHE A 247 -14.87 -12.73 4.48
C PHE A 247 -16.34 -13.02 4.78
N SER A 248 -16.93 -12.31 5.73
CA SER A 248 -18.36 -12.39 6.01
C SER A 248 -19.22 -12.01 4.81
N GLU A 249 -18.75 -11.06 4.01
CA GLU A 249 -19.38 -10.63 2.76
C GLU A 249 -18.29 -10.35 1.71
N SER A 250 -18.49 -10.85 0.48
CA SER A 250 -17.56 -10.63 -0.64
C SER A 250 -18.04 -9.58 -1.64
N LYS A 251 -19.33 -9.23 -1.63
CA LYS A 251 -19.90 -8.13 -2.41
C LYS A 251 -20.94 -7.41 -1.56
N PHE A 252 -20.83 -6.08 -1.47
CA PHE A 252 -21.69 -5.27 -0.61
C PHE A 252 -21.73 -3.82 -1.08
N VAL A 253 -22.73 -3.09 -0.60
CA VAL A 253 -22.90 -1.66 -0.85
C VAL A 253 -22.45 -0.86 0.38
N VAL A 254 -21.77 0.27 0.13
CA VAL A 254 -21.43 1.26 1.16
C VAL A 254 -22.11 2.58 0.81
N PRO A 255 -22.97 3.12 1.68
CA PRO A 255 -23.68 4.36 1.42
C PRO A 255 -22.74 5.56 1.32
N PRO A 256 -23.22 6.72 0.84
CA PRO A 256 -22.47 7.97 0.82
C PRO A 256 -21.91 8.31 2.20
N ALA A 257 -20.66 8.77 2.25
CA ALA A 257 -19.91 9.10 3.48
C ALA A 257 -19.93 7.98 4.54
N GLY A 258 -20.27 6.74 4.14
CA GLY A 258 -20.45 5.58 5.01
C GLY A 258 -19.18 4.75 5.17
N THR A 259 -19.21 3.89 6.20
CA THR A 259 -18.19 2.88 6.47
C THR A 259 -18.85 1.53 6.68
N LYS A 260 -18.34 0.50 6.03
CA LYS A 260 -18.73 -0.90 6.26
C LYS A 260 -17.60 -1.65 6.92
N THR A 261 -17.96 -2.44 7.92
CA THR A 261 -17.07 -3.37 8.63
C THR A 261 -17.27 -4.77 8.10
N ILE A 262 -16.18 -5.50 7.83
CA ILE A 262 -16.18 -6.85 7.28
C ILE A 262 -15.36 -7.76 8.20
N GLU A 263 -15.96 -8.84 8.65
CA GLU A 263 -15.29 -9.88 9.42
C GLU A 263 -14.43 -10.75 8.51
N MET A 264 -13.30 -11.20 9.03
CA MET A 264 -12.34 -12.06 8.33
C MET A 264 -12.13 -13.35 9.08
N TYR A 265 -12.07 -14.45 8.34
CA TYR A 265 -11.83 -15.78 8.89
C TYR A 265 -10.66 -16.44 8.20
N LEU A 266 -9.67 -16.90 8.97
CA LEU A 266 -8.51 -17.60 8.46
C LEU A 266 -8.54 -19.08 8.89
N LYS A 267 -8.34 -19.99 7.94
CA LYS A 267 -8.22 -21.42 8.20
C LYS A 267 -7.17 -22.04 7.30
N PHE A 268 -6.06 -22.50 7.87
CA PHE A 268 -5.13 -23.39 7.16
C PHE A 268 -5.63 -24.83 7.25
N PRO A 269 -5.37 -25.64 6.24
CA PRO A 269 -5.61 -27.07 6.31
C PRO A 269 -4.67 -27.74 7.35
N PRO A 270 -4.98 -28.98 7.81
CA PRO A 270 -4.25 -29.62 8.92
C PRO A 270 -2.90 -30.23 8.53
N GLU A 271 -2.48 -30.15 7.27
CA GLU A 271 -1.27 -30.78 6.76
C GLU A 271 -0.01 -30.13 7.33
N LYS A 272 0.91 -30.97 7.84
CA LYS A 272 2.15 -30.54 8.50
C LYS A 272 3.06 -29.65 7.65
N GLU A 273 2.91 -29.71 6.33
CA GLU A 273 3.71 -28.87 5.42
C GLU A 273 3.50 -27.36 5.64
N TYR A 274 2.37 -26.96 6.25
CA TYR A 274 2.08 -25.56 6.57
C TYR A 274 2.60 -25.14 7.95
N SER A 275 3.09 -26.05 8.79
CA SER A 275 3.54 -25.78 10.15
C SER A 275 4.85 -25.00 10.19
N GLY A 276 4.97 -24.06 11.13
CA GLY A 276 6.19 -23.28 11.38
C GLY A 276 6.55 -22.29 10.27
N LYS A 277 5.60 -21.92 9.42
CA LYS A 277 5.81 -21.03 8.28
C LYS A 277 5.12 -19.69 8.46
N LYS A 278 5.57 -18.71 7.69
CA LYS A 278 5.00 -17.36 7.65
C LYS A 278 4.43 -17.09 6.26
N TYR A 279 3.15 -16.78 6.20
CA TYR A 279 2.42 -16.56 4.95
C TYR A 279 1.89 -15.13 4.86
N MET A 280 1.84 -14.62 3.63
CA MET A 280 1.24 -13.33 3.31
C MET A 280 0.04 -13.55 2.39
N PHE A 281 -1.10 -13.01 2.81
CA PHE A 281 -2.33 -12.90 2.01
C PHE A 281 -2.48 -11.46 1.55
N VAL A 282 -3.04 -11.27 0.38
CA VAL A 282 -3.40 -9.96 -0.15
C VAL A 282 -4.92 -9.85 -0.15
N ILE A 283 -5.42 -8.82 0.50
CA ILE A 283 -6.84 -8.48 0.51
C ILE A 283 -7.05 -7.35 -0.50
N HIS A 284 -7.90 -7.58 -1.48
CA HIS A 284 -8.21 -6.64 -2.54
C HIS A 284 -9.66 -6.21 -2.46
N ALA A 285 -9.90 -4.93 -2.26
CA ALA A 285 -11.20 -4.30 -2.38
C ALA A 285 -11.26 -3.51 -3.67
N VAL A 286 -12.30 -3.72 -4.47
CA VAL A 286 -12.48 -3.11 -5.78
C VAL A 286 -13.91 -2.59 -5.93
N THR A 287 -14.08 -1.44 -6.58
CA THR A 287 -15.40 -0.95 -6.98
C THR A 287 -15.94 -1.79 -8.13
N VAL A 288 -17.24 -2.04 -8.15
CA VAL A 288 -17.94 -2.74 -9.23
C VAL A 288 -19.07 -1.86 -9.74
N ASP A 289 -19.42 -2.09 -11.01
CA ASP A 289 -20.48 -1.35 -11.72
C ASP A 289 -20.11 0.13 -12.02
N GLU A 290 -18.81 0.47 -11.99
CA GLU A 290 -18.27 1.77 -12.38
C GLU A 290 -17.58 1.69 -13.76
N LYS A 291 -17.60 2.78 -14.52
CA LYS A 291 -16.91 2.87 -15.82
C LYS A 291 -15.40 2.74 -15.68
N VAL A 292 -14.86 3.17 -14.54
CA VAL A 292 -13.46 2.98 -14.18
C VAL A 292 -13.40 2.18 -12.88
N THR A 293 -12.89 0.97 -12.97
CA THR A 293 -12.72 0.09 -11.82
C THR A 293 -11.46 0.45 -11.06
N THR A 294 -11.57 0.65 -9.77
CA THR A 294 -10.43 0.99 -8.92
C THR A 294 -10.34 0.06 -7.74
N GLY A 295 -9.11 -0.22 -7.32
CA GLY A 295 -8.86 -1.16 -6.24
C GLY A 295 -7.82 -0.68 -5.23
N VAL A 296 -8.03 -1.04 -3.97
CA VAL A 296 -7.08 -0.84 -2.88
C VAL A 296 -6.75 -2.17 -2.20
N TYR A 297 -5.59 -2.23 -1.58
CA TYR A 297 -5.04 -3.46 -1.03
C TYR A 297 -4.75 -3.31 0.46
N SER A 298 -4.96 -4.41 1.18
CA SER A 298 -4.49 -4.64 2.55
C SER A 298 -3.73 -5.98 2.58
N ARG A 299 -2.92 -6.21 3.59
CA ARG A 299 -2.12 -7.43 3.74
C ARG A 299 -2.42 -8.10 5.06
N LEU A 300 -2.58 -9.42 5.04
CA LEU A 300 -2.64 -10.21 6.24
C LEU A 300 -1.43 -11.12 6.30
N TYR A 301 -0.70 -11.03 7.39
CA TYR A 301 0.48 -11.82 7.70
C TYR A 301 0.13 -12.88 8.74
N ALA A 302 0.30 -14.15 8.41
CA ALA A 302 -0.02 -15.26 9.30
C ALA A 302 1.22 -16.10 9.61
N SER A 303 1.49 -16.35 10.89
CA SER A 303 2.53 -17.28 11.34
C SER A 303 1.88 -18.54 11.89
N THR A 304 2.12 -19.71 11.29
CA THR A 304 1.62 -21.00 11.74
C THR A 304 2.51 -21.63 12.82
N LYS A 305 1.90 -22.45 13.69
CA LYS A 305 2.63 -23.28 14.67
C LYS A 305 3.08 -24.60 14.09
#